data_a154f9e5df500d50041fe287e2321766
#
_entry.id   a154f9e5df500d50041fe287e2321766
#
_cell.length_a   1.000
_cell.length_b   1.000
_cell.length_c   1.000
_cell.angle_alpha   90.00
_cell.angle_beta   90.00
_cell.angle_gamma   90.00
#
_symmetry.space_group_name_H-M   'P 1'
#
loop_
_entity.id
_entity.type
_entity.pdbx_description
1 polymer ?
#
loop_
_entity_poly.entity_id
_entity_poly.type
_entity_poly.pdbx_seq_one_letter_code
_entity_poly.pdbx_strand_id
1 'polypeptide(L)'
;IKLIYVIPTFQNPTGKTWSLERRKKLAELSALYDIPVIEDNPYGELRFEGESLPSIKSFDKVGNILCTGSFSKIFCPGFRIGWIAGDKDIIRKYVLVKQGTDLQCNTIAQMTIAEYLKRYDIDEHISKIVEVYRKRRDIALECIERYFPNDIKYTHPQGGLFTWIELPENISAHDILQKCIEQKIAFVPGSSFYPVEHKENTFRINYSNMPED
;
A
#
# COMPACT_ATOMS: atom_id res chain seq x y z
N ILE A 1 13.97 -19.72 2.30
CA ILE A 1 13.06 -18.60 2.61
C ILE A 1 12.43 -18.87 3.97
N LYS A 2 12.48 -17.90 4.87
CA LYS A 2 11.92 -18.03 6.23
C LYS A 2 10.60 -17.27 6.43
N LEU A 3 10.33 -16.27 5.60
CA LEU A 3 9.16 -15.43 5.65
C LEU A 3 8.93 -14.79 4.28
N ILE A 4 7.67 -14.60 3.90
CA ILE A 4 7.27 -13.85 2.72
C ILE A 4 6.47 -12.64 3.19
N TYR A 5 6.87 -11.43 2.76
CA TYR A 5 6.11 -10.20 2.96
C TYR A 5 5.57 -9.71 1.63
N VAL A 6 4.28 -9.38 1.57
CA VAL A 6 3.62 -8.91 0.35
C VAL A 6 2.61 -7.81 0.63
N ILE A 7 2.48 -6.89 -0.34
CA ILE A 7 1.38 -5.91 -0.42
C ILE A 7 0.59 -6.27 -1.68
N PRO A 8 -0.45 -7.10 -1.60
CA PRO A 8 -1.12 -7.64 -2.78
C PRO A 8 -2.14 -6.69 -3.41
N THR A 9 -2.48 -5.58 -2.75
CA THR A 9 -3.47 -4.61 -3.22
C THR A 9 -2.88 -3.22 -3.22
N PHE A 10 -2.88 -2.55 -4.39
CA PHE A 10 -2.36 -1.19 -4.61
C PHE A 10 -0.95 -0.99 -4.05
N GLN A 11 -0.09 -1.92 -4.37
CA GLN A 11 1.26 -2.08 -3.81
C GLN A 11 2.07 -0.77 -3.85
N ASN A 12 2.72 -0.45 -2.74
CA ASN A 12 3.74 0.60 -2.67
C ASN A 12 5.11 0.00 -3.03
N PRO A 13 5.76 0.44 -4.13
CA PRO A 13 5.54 1.70 -4.85
C PRO A 13 4.69 1.61 -6.13
N THR A 14 4.35 0.42 -6.63
CA THR A 14 3.95 0.21 -8.02
C THR A 14 2.47 0.49 -8.32
N GLY A 15 1.61 0.63 -7.32
CA GLY A 15 0.16 0.74 -7.50
C GLY A 15 -0.53 -0.54 -8.01
N LYS A 16 0.23 -1.62 -8.23
CA LYS A 16 -0.29 -2.87 -8.80
C LYS A 16 -1.10 -3.68 -7.79
N THR A 17 -2.10 -4.40 -8.31
CA THR A 17 -2.91 -5.36 -7.56
C THR A 17 -2.69 -6.78 -8.10
N TRP A 18 -2.50 -7.75 -7.20
CA TRP A 18 -2.37 -9.15 -7.56
C TRP A 18 -3.72 -9.75 -7.94
N SER A 19 -3.71 -10.62 -8.96
CA SER A 19 -4.90 -11.37 -9.35
C SER A 19 -5.32 -12.37 -8.26
N LEU A 20 -6.57 -12.81 -8.33
CA LEU A 20 -7.14 -13.80 -7.42
C LEU A 20 -6.35 -15.12 -7.45
N GLU A 21 -5.94 -15.56 -8.65
CA GLU A 21 -5.18 -16.81 -8.84
C GLU A 21 -3.82 -16.72 -8.15
N ARG A 22 -3.14 -15.57 -8.25
CA ARG A 22 -1.85 -15.34 -7.60
C ARG A 22 -1.97 -15.37 -6.07
N ARG A 23 -3.05 -14.81 -5.53
CA ARG A 23 -3.35 -14.84 -4.08
C ARG A 23 -3.57 -16.27 -3.60
N LYS A 24 -4.43 -17.04 -4.28
CA LYS A 24 -4.67 -18.45 -3.98
C LYS A 24 -3.38 -19.26 -4.06
N LYS A 25 -2.60 -19.05 -5.12
CA LYS A 25 -1.34 -19.79 -5.30
C LYS A 25 -0.32 -19.52 -4.20
N LEU A 26 -0.23 -18.29 -3.71
CA LEU A 26 0.66 -17.99 -2.58
C LEU A 26 0.18 -18.69 -1.30
N ALA A 27 -1.13 -18.73 -1.02
CA ALA A 27 -1.66 -19.45 0.14
C ALA A 27 -1.38 -20.97 0.06
N GLU A 28 -1.54 -21.58 -1.12
CA GLU A 28 -1.18 -22.98 -1.37
C GLU A 28 0.31 -23.25 -1.11
N LEU A 29 1.20 -22.38 -1.64
CA LEU A 29 2.64 -22.54 -1.46
C LEU A 29 3.07 -22.32 -0.02
N SER A 30 2.46 -21.36 0.68
CA SER A 30 2.67 -21.15 2.11
C SER A 30 2.34 -22.42 2.92
N ALA A 31 1.19 -23.03 2.65
CA ALA A 31 0.79 -24.28 3.32
C ALA A 31 1.70 -25.47 2.94
N LEU A 32 2.07 -25.60 1.65
CA LEU A 32 2.89 -26.70 1.15
C LEU A 32 4.30 -26.71 1.72
N TYR A 33 4.90 -25.54 1.86
CA TYR A 33 6.30 -25.39 2.30
C TYR A 33 6.44 -24.94 3.75
N ASP A 34 5.34 -24.80 4.47
CA ASP A 34 5.30 -24.29 5.84
C ASP A 34 6.05 -22.94 6.01
N ILE A 35 5.81 -22.02 5.06
CA ILE A 35 6.45 -20.70 5.04
C ILE A 35 5.44 -19.64 5.46
N PRO A 36 5.68 -18.91 6.58
CA PRO A 36 4.81 -17.81 7.00
C PRO A 36 4.73 -16.70 5.96
N VAL A 37 3.54 -16.10 5.83
CA VAL A 37 3.28 -14.95 4.97
C VAL A 37 2.71 -13.81 5.80
N ILE A 38 3.26 -12.61 5.59
CA ILE A 38 2.65 -11.35 6.05
C ILE A 38 2.01 -10.69 4.83
N GLU A 39 0.69 -10.64 4.82
CA GLU A 39 -0.11 -9.87 3.89
C GLU A 39 -0.36 -8.48 4.48
N ASP A 40 0.32 -7.47 3.97
CA ASP A 40 0.13 -6.08 4.39
C ASP A 40 -0.88 -5.39 3.47
N ASN A 41 -1.99 -4.92 4.04
CA ASN A 41 -3.11 -4.34 3.29
C ASN A 41 -3.49 -2.93 3.79
N PRO A 42 -2.59 -1.93 3.69
CA PRO A 42 -2.90 -0.58 4.14
C PRO A 42 -3.76 0.24 3.18
N TYR A 43 -3.98 -0.22 1.95
CA TYR A 43 -4.62 0.53 0.87
C TYR A 43 -5.89 -0.12 0.33
N GLY A 44 -6.25 -1.33 0.76
CA GLY A 44 -7.28 -2.17 0.13
C GLY A 44 -8.65 -1.51 0.01
N GLU A 45 -9.02 -0.69 0.96
CA GLU A 45 -10.27 0.07 0.99
C GLU A 45 -10.28 1.25 0.01
N LEU A 46 -9.11 1.71 -0.46
CA LEU A 46 -8.98 2.84 -1.39
C LEU A 46 -9.10 2.39 -2.84
N ARG A 47 -10.16 1.67 -3.18
CA ARG A 47 -10.42 1.16 -4.52
C ARG A 47 -11.26 2.15 -5.32
N PHE A 48 -10.81 2.47 -6.54
CA PHE A 48 -11.49 3.36 -7.47
C PHE A 48 -12.25 2.61 -8.56
N GLU A 49 -11.74 1.44 -8.97
CA GLU A 49 -12.23 0.65 -10.09
C GLU A 49 -12.23 -0.84 -9.79
N GLY A 50 -13.13 -1.59 -10.45
CA GLY A 50 -13.25 -3.04 -10.33
C GLY A 50 -13.81 -3.49 -8.98
N GLU A 51 -13.72 -4.79 -8.71
CA GLU A 51 -14.24 -5.40 -7.49
C GLU A 51 -13.15 -5.66 -6.46
N SER A 52 -13.54 -5.65 -5.18
CA SER A 52 -12.64 -6.04 -4.10
C SER A 52 -12.29 -7.52 -4.20
N LEU A 53 -11.00 -7.82 -4.11
CA LEU A 53 -10.50 -9.19 -4.12
C LEU A 53 -10.33 -9.71 -2.69
N PRO A 54 -10.66 -10.97 -2.43
CA PRO A 54 -10.42 -11.61 -1.15
C PRO A 54 -8.95 -11.50 -0.74
N SER A 55 -8.68 -11.35 0.56
CA SER A 55 -7.33 -11.38 1.11
C SER A 55 -6.68 -12.75 0.90
N ILE A 56 -5.35 -12.80 0.86
CA ILE A 56 -4.61 -14.08 0.84
C ILE A 56 -4.93 -14.88 2.11
N LYS A 57 -5.08 -14.18 3.23
CA LYS A 57 -5.49 -14.76 4.53
C LYS A 57 -6.81 -15.54 4.44
N SER A 58 -7.75 -15.13 3.59
CA SER A 58 -9.03 -15.86 3.44
C SER A 58 -8.88 -17.27 2.86
N PHE A 59 -7.75 -17.57 2.21
CA PHE A 59 -7.41 -18.89 1.67
C PHE A 59 -6.51 -19.71 2.60
N ASP A 60 -6.13 -19.16 3.76
CA ASP A 60 -5.25 -19.83 4.72
C ASP A 60 -5.97 -20.98 5.45
N LYS A 61 -5.48 -22.19 5.27
CA LYS A 61 -6.03 -23.41 5.89
C LYS A 61 -5.19 -23.93 7.05
N VAL A 62 -3.98 -23.43 7.22
CA VAL A 62 -2.99 -23.97 8.17
C VAL A 62 -2.52 -22.96 9.23
N GLY A 63 -2.95 -21.71 9.13
CA GLY A 63 -2.61 -20.68 10.11
C GLY A 63 -1.32 -19.91 9.82
N ASN A 64 -0.72 -20.09 8.65
CA ASN A 64 0.58 -19.50 8.29
C ASN A 64 0.50 -18.05 7.79
N ILE A 65 -0.70 -17.52 7.51
CA ILE A 65 -0.85 -16.18 6.92
C ILE A 65 -1.33 -15.21 7.98
N LEU A 66 -0.59 -14.12 8.14
CA LEU A 66 -0.96 -12.96 8.92
C LEU A 66 -1.43 -11.86 7.98
N CYS A 67 -2.57 -11.24 8.28
CA CYS A 67 -3.06 -10.07 7.58
C CYS A 67 -2.92 -8.84 8.46
N THR A 68 -2.37 -7.75 7.93
CA THR A 68 -2.26 -6.47 8.63
C THR A 68 -3.01 -5.38 7.90
N GLY A 69 -3.48 -4.40 8.64
CA GLY A 69 -4.11 -3.21 8.10
C GLY A 69 -3.85 -1.99 8.98
N SER A 70 -4.23 -0.82 8.47
CA SER A 70 -3.90 0.45 9.10
C SER A 70 -5.04 1.46 8.99
N PHE A 71 -5.30 2.19 10.05
CA PHE A 71 -6.17 3.37 10.01
C PHE A 71 -5.50 4.61 9.41
N SER A 72 -4.19 4.55 9.14
CA SER A 72 -3.43 5.70 8.65
C SER A 72 -3.87 6.21 7.28
N LYS A 73 -4.43 5.34 6.43
CA LYS A 73 -4.79 5.69 5.04
C LYS A 73 -6.29 5.92 4.84
N ILE A 74 -7.09 5.43 5.77
CA ILE A 74 -8.56 5.49 5.71
C ILE A 74 -9.18 6.36 6.81
N PHE A 75 -8.39 6.82 7.77
CA PHE A 75 -8.89 7.64 8.88
C PHE A 75 -7.89 8.73 9.28
N CYS A 76 -6.91 8.44 10.14
CA CYS A 76 -5.97 9.43 10.64
C CYS A 76 -4.55 8.87 10.78
N PRO A 77 -3.59 9.31 9.95
CA PRO A 77 -2.21 8.82 10.01
C PRO A 77 -1.49 9.17 11.32
N GLY A 78 -1.83 10.29 11.96
CA GLY A 78 -1.22 10.75 13.20
C GLY A 78 -1.55 9.88 14.42
N PHE A 79 -2.61 9.08 14.38
CA PHE A 79 -2.98 8.19 15.48
C PHE A 79 -2.06 6.97 15.62
N ARG A 80 -1.34 6.59 14.58
CA ARG A 80 -0.40 5.45 14.57
C ARG A 80 -1.04 4.13 15.01
N ILE A 81 -2.29 3.89 14.59
CA ILE A 81 -3.05 2.68 14.89
C ILE A 81 -3.15 1.80 13.66
N GLY A 82 -2.87 0.51 13.85
CA GLY A 82 -3.09 -0.57 12.90
C GLY A 82 -3.59 -1.81 13.62
N TRP A 83 -3.83 -2.85 12.86
CA TRP A 83 -4.29 -4.14 13.37
C TRP A 83 -3.58 -5.30 12.67
N ILE A 84 -3.59 -6.45 13.33
CA ILE A 84 -3.09 -7.70 12.78
C ILE A 84 -4.12 -8.80 13.06
N ALA A 85 -4.37 -9.65 12.06
CA ALA A 85 -5.23 -10.82 12.16
C ALA A 85 -4.45 -12.07 11.74
N GLY A 86 -4.55 -13.14 12.53
CA GLY A 86 -3.81 -14.37 12.27
C GLY A 86 -4.15 -15.48 13.23
N ASP A 87 -3.34 -16.54 13.20
CA ASP A 87 -3.46 -17.63 14.17
C ASP A 87 -3.22 -17.13 15.59
N LYS A 88 -4.01 -17.67 16.55
CA LYS A 88 -4.00 -17.22 17.95
C LYS A 88 -2.64 -17.38 18.63
N ASP A 89 -1.91 -18.46 18.31
CA ASP A 89 -0.63 -18.73 18.96
C ASP A 89 0.46 -17.80 18.42
N ILE A 90 0.38 -17.41 17.15
CA ILE A 90 1.24 -16.40 16.57
C ILE A 90 0.89 -15.02 17.14
N ILE A 91 -0.38 -14.65 17.17
CA ILE A 91 -0.83 -13.37 17.75
C ILE A 91 -0.39 -13.24 19.21
N ARG A 92 -0.47 -14.32 20.00
CA ARG A 92 0.04 -14.31 21.38
C ARG A 92 1.52 -13.95 21.48
N LYS A 93 2.34 -14.45 20.56
CA LYS A 93 3.77 -14.11 20.50
C LYS A 93 3.98 -12.62 20.15
N TYR A 94 3.18 -12.09 19.20
CA TYR A 94 3.22 -10.66 18.89
C TYR A 94 2.83 -9.78 20.09
N VAL A 95 1.82 -10.16 20.87
CA VAL A 95 1.44 -9.47 22.11
C VAL A 95 2.60 -9.45 23.10
N LEU A 96 3.29 -10.55 23.30
CA LEU A 96 4.45 -10.62 24.20
C LEU A 96 5.61 -9.74 23.74
N VAL A 97 5.93 -9.77 22.43
CA VAL A 97 6.95 -8.91 21.84
C VAL A 97 6.57 -7.43 21.97
N LYS A 98 5.32 -7.09 21.69
CA LYS A 98 4.81 -5.72 21.81
C LYS A 98 4.91 -5.21 23.24
N GLN A 99 4.60 -6.02 24.24
CA GLN A 99 4.76 -5.66 25.66
C GLN A 99 6.21 -5.30 26.00
N GLY A 100 7.18 -6.00 25.39
CA GLY A 100 8.61 -5.71 25.57
C GLY A 100 9.14 -4.54 24.73
N THR A 101 8.40 -4.11 23.70
CA THR A 101 8.86 -3.07 22.76
C THR A 101 8.33 -1.69 23.14
N ASP A 102 7.01 -1.54 23.18
CA ASP A 102 6.33 -0.26 23.39
C ASP A 102 5.14 -0.35 24.35
N LEU A 103 4.94 -1.50 24.96
CA LEU A 103 3.86 -1.86 25.88
C LEU A 103 2.48 -1.84 25.20
N GLN A 104 2.07 -0.69 24.65
CA GLN A 104 0.79 -0.53 23.95
C GLN A 104 0.78 0.71 23.05
N CYS A 105 -0.13 0.74 22.08
CA CYS A 105 -0.41 1.95 21.31
C CYS A 105 -1.11 2.99 22.18
N ASN A 106 -1.08 4.24 21.74
CA ASN A 106 -1.74 5.35 22.44
C ASN A 106 -3.22 5.05 22.70
N THR A 107 -3.60 5.01 23.99
CA THR A 107 -4.96 4.64 24.44
C THR A 107 -6.01 5.65 23.96
N ILE A 108 -5.70 6.94 23.97
CA ILE A 108 -6.65 7.98 23.51
C ILE A 108 -6.97 7.77 22.03
N ALA A 109 -5.96 7.50 21.19
CA ALA A 109 -6.17 7.22 19.78
C ALA A 109 -7.04 5.98 19.56
N GLN A 110 -6.79 4.90 20.31
CA GLN A 110 -7.62 3.68 20.25
C GLN A 110 -9.07 3.95 20.65
N MET A 111 -9.29 4.66 21.78
CA MET A 111 -10.62 5.01 22.25
C MET A 111 -11.35 5.93 21.26
N THR A 112 -10.65 6.89 20.67
CA THR A 112 -11.23 7.79 19.67
C THR A 112 -11.69 7.02 18.43
N ILE A 113 -10.87 6.11 17.90
CA ILE A 113 -11.27 5.25 16.77
C ILE A 113 -12.46 4.36 17.16
N ALA A 114 -12.41 3.72 18.33
CA ALA A 114 -13.48 2.85 18.79
C ALA A 114 -14.80 3.62 18.93
N GLU A 115 -14.77 4.84 19.45
CA GLU A 115 -15.97 5.68 19.59
C GLU A 115 -16.47 6.21 18.25
N TYR A 116 -15.56 6.52 17.31
CA TYR A 116 -15.93 6.89 15.94
C TYR A 116 -16.67 5.74 15.25
N LEU A 117 -16.11 4.52 15.28
CA LEU A 117 -16.71 3.33 14.68
C LEU A 117 -18.06 2.91 15.27
N LYS A 118 -18.37 3.33 16.52
CA LYS A 118 -19.69 3.12 17.13
C LYS A 118 -20.74 4.12 16.66
N ARG A 119 -20.33 5.36 16.39
CA ARG A 119 -21.24 6.48 16.11
C ARG A 119 -21.44 6.74 14.64
N TYR A 120 -20.46 6.41 13.81
CA TYR A 120 -20.41 6.77 12.40
C TYR A 120 -20.08 5.54 11.54
N ASP A 121 -20.58 5.57 10.32
CA ASP A 121 -20.24 4.58 9.31
C ASP A 121 -18.87 4.92 8.69
N ILE A 122 -17.89 4.06 8.91
CA ILE A 122 -16.55 4.22 8.33
C ILE A 122 -16.57 4.06 6.81
N ASP A 123 -17.47 3.24 6.26
CA ASP A 123 -17.56 3.00 4.83
C ASP A 123 -18.09 4.24 4.09
N GLU A 124 -18.99 5.02 4.73
CA GLU A 124 -19.42 6.31 4.21
C GLU A 124 -18.24 7.31 4.15
N HIS A 125 -17.40 7.33 5.19
CA HIS A 125 -16.20 8.17 5.20
C HIS A 125 -15.20 7.72 4.14
N ILE A 126 -14.94 6.41 4.02
CA ILE A 126 -14.04 5.85 3.00
C ILE A 126 -14.53 6.19 1.60
N SER A 127 -15.82 6.10 1.34
CA SER A 127 -16.41 6.44 0.04
C SER A 127 -16.11 7.90 -0.36
N LYS A 128 -16.16 8.84 0.60
CA LYS A 128 -15.83 10.25 0.35
C LYS A 128 -14.36 10.45 -0.02
N ILE A 129 -13.43 9.80 0.69
CA ILE A 129 -12.00 9.90 0.35
C ILE A 129 -11.65 9.16 -0.93
N VAL A 130 -12.28 8.05 -1.24
CA VAL A 130 -12.14 7.32 -2.51
C VAL A 130 -12.50 8.21 -3.69
N GLU A 131 -13.60 8.98 -3.61
CA GLU A 131 -14.02 9.93 -4.64
C GLU A 131 -12.94 10.99 -4.91
N VAL A 132 -12.39 11.60 -3.84
CA VAL A 132 -11.34 12.61 -3.94
C VAL A 132 -10.06 12.01 -4.55
N TYR A 133 -9.64 10.84 -4.09
CA TYR A 133 -8.41 10.22 -4.58
C TYR A 133 -8.54 9.68 -6.00
N ARG A 134 -9.71 9.20 -6.39
CA ARG A 134 -9.99 8.81 -7.78
C ARG A 134 -9.81 10.00 -8.73
N LYS A 135 -10.44 11.14 -8.41
CA LYS A 135 -10.32 12.34 -9.21
C LYS A 135 -8.86 12.81 -9.35
N ARG A 136 -8.11 12.80 -8.24
CA ARG A 136 -6.68 13.18 -8.27
C ARG A 136 -5.84 12.19 -9.08
N ARG A 137 -6.11 10.89 -8.97
CA ARG A 137 -5.46 9.87 -9.79
C ARG A 137 -5.73 10.13 -11.28
N ASP A 138 -6.98 10.39 -11.66
CA ASP A 138 -7.38 10.60 -13.04
C ASP A 138 -6.68 11.82 -13.63
N ILE A 139 -6.66 12.95 -12.92
CA ILE A 139 -5.91 14.14 -13.31
C ILE A 139 -4.41 13.84 -13.45
N ALA A 140 -3.81 13.14 -12.50
CA ALA A 140 -2.39 12.79 -12.56
C ALA A 140 -2.06 11.94 -13.79
N LEU A 141 -2.89 10.95 -14.12
CA LEU A 141 -2.70 10.11 -15.31
C LEU A 141 -2.90 10.92 -16.61
N GLU A 142 -3.91 11.76 -16.67
CA GLU A 142 -4.13 12.68 -17.80
C GLU A 142 -2.93 13.61 -18.01
N CYS A 143 -2.36 14.15 -16.94
CA CYS A 143 -1.14 14.97 -17.00
C CYS A 143 0.07 14.16 -17.50
N ILE A 144 0.21 12.91 -17.07
CA ILE A 144 1.27 12.02 -17.57
C ILE A 144 1.09 11.80 -19.08
N GLU A 145 -0.10 11.46 -19.53
CA GLU A 145 -0.40 11.24 -20.96
C GLU A 145 -0.16 12.48 -21.81
N ARG A 146 -0.48 13.66 -21.27
CA ARG A 146 -0.40 14.91 -22.00
C ARG A 146 1.00 15.52 -22.07
N TYR A 147 1.78 15.38 -21.01
CA TYR A 147 3.02 16.16 -20.84
C TYR A 147 4.29 15.31 -20.81
N PHE A 148 4.18 14.00 -20.56
CA PHE A 148 5.36 13.13 -20.54
C PHE A 148 5.68 12.65 -21.97
N PRO A 149 6.95 12.36 -22.26
CA PRO A 149 7.34 11.72 -23.54
C PRO A 149 6.66 10.37 -23.76
N ASN A 150 6.40 10.01 -25.01
CA ASN A 150 5.67 8.80 -25.40
C ASN A 150 6.42 7.48 -25.10
N ASP A 151 7.71 7.52 -24.83
CA ASP A 151 8.56 6.38 -24.51
C ASP A 151 8.61 6.02 -23.02
N ILE A 152 7.85 6.76 -22.19
CA ILE A 152 7.70 6.47 -20.77
C ILE A 152 6.62 5.41 -20.54
N LYS A 153 6.91 4.47 -19.64
CA LYS A 153 5.93 3.51 -19.16
C LYS A 153 5.46 3.88 -17.77
N TYR A 154 4.18 3.70 -17.50
CA TYR A 154 3.63 3.93 -16.17
C TYR A 154 2.54 2.93 -15.83
N THR A 155 2.27 2.78 -14.52
CA THR A 155 1.17 1.94 -14.05
C THR A 155 -0.13 2.74 -14.01
N HIS A 156 -1.24 2.07 -14.35
CA HIS A 156 -2.60 2.60 -14.18
C HIS A 156 -3.21 1.96 -12.92
N PRO A 157 -3.11 2.60 -11.73
CA PRO A 157 -3.59 2.01 -10.49
C PRO A 157 -5.12 2.09 -10.40
N GLN A 158 -5.74 0.94 -10.06
CA GLN A 158 -7.19 0.85 -9.81
C GLN A 158 -7.58 1.32 -8.40
N GLY A 159 -6.65 1.88 -7.65
CA GLY A 159 -6.82 2.35 -6.29
C GLY A 159 -5.50 2.70 -5.62
N GLY A 160 -5.53 2.98 -4.33
CA GLY A 160 -4.35 3.34 -3.55
C GLY A 160 -3.91 4.78 -3.74
N LEU A 161 -2.62 5.05 -3.66
CA LEU A 161 -2.08 6.40 -3.58
C LEU A 161 -0.94 6.67 -4.59
N PHE A 162 -0.50 5.65 -5.36
CA PHE A 162 0.75 5.70 -6.12
C PHE A 162 0.60 5.24 -7.55
N THR A 163 1.33 5.90 -8.45
CA THR A 163 1.68 5.38 -9.76
C THR A 163 3.20 5.25 -9.88
N TRP A 164 3.63 4.27 -10.66
CA TRP A 164 5.03 3.94 -10.90
C TRP A 164 5.40 4.30 -12.32
N ILE A 165 6.47 5.07 -12.46
CA ILE A 165 6.99 5.53 -13.74
C ILE A 165 8.29 4.78 -14.06
N GLU A 166 8.44 4.36 -15.31
CA GLU A 166 9.67 3.81 -15.87
C GLU A 166 10.09 4.66 -17.08
N LEU A 167 11.22 5.34 -16.93
CA LEU A 167 11.89 6.14 -17.96
C LEU A 167 12.69 5.24 -18.91
N PRO A 168 13.14 5.74 -20.06
CA PRO A 168 14.18 5.07 -20.86
C PRO A 168 15.41 4.71 -20.02
N GLU A 169 16.07 3.58 -20.36
CA GLU A 169 17.14 3.01 -19.54
C GLU A 169 18.38 3.92 -19.37
N ASN A 170 18.58 4.85 -20.28
CA ASN A 170 19.69 5.81 -20.28
C ASN A 170 19.39 7.07 -19.44
N ILE A 171 18.24 7.16 -18.79
CA ILE A 171 17.83 8.32 -18.00
C ILE A 171 17.79 7.96 -16.51
N SER A 172 18.54 8.69 -15.69
CA SER A 172 18.53 8.55 -14.24
C SER A 172 17.40 9.36 -13.61
N ALA A 173 16.52 8.67 -12.87
CA ALA A 173 15.47 9.34 -12.07
C ALA A 173 16.07 10.21 -10.95
N HIS A 174 17.27 9.85 -10.45
CA HIS A 174 17.93 10.63 -9.43
C HIS A 174 18.40 12.01 -9.97
N ASP A 175 18.98 12.00 -11.18
CA ASP A 175 19.43 13.25 -11.83
C ASP A 175 18.25 14.17 -12.18
N ILE A 176 17.12 13.56 -12.60
CA ILE A 176 15.88 14.31 -12.82
C ILE A 176 15.36 14.89 -11.49
N LEU A 177 15.36 14.11 -10.40
CA LEU A 177 14.91 14.60 -9.10
C LEU A 177 15.66 15.86 -8.66
N GLN A 178 16.98 15.91 -8.84
CA GLN A 178 17.76 17.09 -8.47
C GLN A 178 17.28 18.34 -9.20
N LYS A 179 17.03 18.24 -10.51
CA LYS A 179 16.48 19.34 -11.32
C LYS A 179 15.04 19.69 -10.92
N CYS A 180 14.22 18.71 -10.57
CA CYS A 180 12.86 18.94 -10.13
C CYS A 180 12.80 19.66 -8.78
N ILE A 181 13.71 19.36 -7.85
CA ILE A 181 13.79 20.05 -6.54
C ILE A 181 14.01 21.54 -6.72
N GLU A 182 14.83 21.98 -7.68
CA GLU A 182 15.02 23.39 -8.02
C GLU A 182 13.69 24.07 -8.44
N GLN A 183 12.76 23.27 -9.01
CA GLN A 183 11.41 23.71 -9.39
C GLN A 183 10.36 23.44 -8.29
N LYS A 184 10.79 23.07 -7.07
CA LYS A 184 9.93 22.71 -5.92
C LYS A 184 9.04 21.49 -6.17
N ILE A 185 9.45 20.59 -7.05
CA ILE A 185 8.78 19.31 -7.33
C ILE A 185 9.61 18.18 -6.75
N ALA A 186 8.98 17.25 -6.04
CA ALA A 186 9.64 16.08 -5.49
C ALA A 186 8.87 14.79 -5.79
N PHE A 187 9.60 13.73 -6.09
CA PHE A 187 9.13 12.36 -6.21
C PHE A 187 10.11 11.41 -5.52
N VAL A 188 9.80 10.13 -5.43
CA VAL A 188 10.69 9.15 -4.80
C VAL A 188 11.35 8.28 -5.86
N PRO A 189 12.69 8.35 -6.05
CA PRO A 189 13.41 7.49 -6.98
C PRO A 189 13.21 6.01 -6.68
N GLY A 190 13.13 5.22 -7.74
CA GLY A 190 12.87 3.79 -7.65
C GLY A 190 13.98 2.99 -6.97
N SER A 191 15.22 3.45 -7.05
CA SER A 191 16.37 2.84 -6.39
C SER A 191 16.14 2.55 -4.90
N SER A 192 15.36 3.39 -4.20
CA SER A 192 15.00 3.20 -2.79
C SER A 192 14.10 1.98 -2.51
N PHE A 193 13.52 1.34 -3.53
CA PHE A 193 12.58 0.23 -3.38
C PHE A 193 13.13 -1.13 -3.83
N TYR A 194 14.33 -1.17 -4.38
CA TYR A 194 14.97 -2.42 -4.80
C TYR A 194 15.87 -2.97 -3.69
N PRO A 195 15.81 -4.28 -3.38
CA PRO A 195 16.55 -4.85 -2.25
C PRO A 195 18.04 -5.08 -2.54
N VAL A 196 18.42 -5.34 -3.79
CA VAL A 196 19.80 -5.70 -4.18
C VAL A 196 20.24 -4.94 -5.42
N GLU A 197 19.70 -5.28 -6.58
CA GLU A 197 19.93 -4.57 -7.84
C GLU A 197 18.78 -3.58 -8.07
N HIS A 198 19.09 -2.41 -8.57
CA HIS A 198 18.07 -1.40 -8.82
C HIS A 198 18.24 -0.79 -10.21
N LYS A 199 17.10 -0.40 -10.76
CA LYS A 199 17.04 0.41 -11.96
C LYS A 199 17.07 1.88 -11.58
N GLU A 200 17.97 2.62 -12.18
CA GLU A 200 18.08 4.08 -11.96
C GLU A 200 16.97 4.86 -12.67
N ASN A 201 16.28 4.26 -13.62
CA ASN A 201 15.30 4.88 -14.50
C ASN A 201 13.86 4.79 -14.01
N THR A 202 13.63 4.56 -12.71
CA THR A 202 12.26 4.42 -12.18
C THR A 202 12.00 5.37 -11.03
N PHE A 203 10.72 5.74 -10.84
CA PHE A 203 10.29 6.54 -9.69
C PHE A 203 8.80 6.38 -9.38
N ARG A 204 8.43 6.74 -8.15
CA ARG A 204 7.07 6.73 -7.65
C ARG A 204 6.52 8.15 -7.56
N ILE A 205 5.32 8.35 -8.10
CA ILE A 205 4.50 9.54 -7.87
C ILE A 205 3.40 9.21 -6.85
N ASN A 206 3.15 10.15 -5.93
CA ASN A 206 2.00 10.14 -5.03
C ASN A 206 1.02 11.23 -5.48
N TYR A 207 -0.19 10.84 -5.85
CA TYR A 207 -1.23 11.76 -6.31
C TYR A 207 -2.22 12.16 -5.21
N SER A 208 -2.13 11.58 -4.00
CA SER A 208 -3.18 11.71 -2.99
C SER A 208 -3.25 13.06 -2.28
N ASN A 209 -2.18 13.84 -2.27
CA ASN A 209 -2.08 15.07 -1.46
C ASN A 209 -1.83 16.35 -2.28
N MET A 210 -1.89 16.27 -3.61
CA MET A 210 -1.73 17.46 -4.44
C MET A 210 -3.09 18.12 -4.71
N PRO A 211 -3.16 19.48 -4.78
CA PRO A 211 -4.34 20.15 -5.27
C PRO A 211 -4.59 19.78 -6.74
N GLU A 212 -5.78 20.07 -7.22
CA GLU A 212 -6.24 19.67 -8.56
C GLU A 212 -5.86 20.70 -9.65
N ASP A 213 -5.37 21.86 -9.25
CA ASP A 213 -4.93 23.01 -10.06
C ASP A 213 -3.40 23.01 -10.31
#